data_e3e226b1522a32a881f66c700ec33a88
#
_entry.id   e3e226b1522a32a881f66c700ec33a88
#
_cell.length_a   1.000
_cell.length_b   1.000
_cell.length_c   1.000
_cell.angle_alpha   90.00
_cell.angle_beta   90.00
_cell.angle_gamma   90.00
#
_symmetry.space_group_name_H-M   'P 1'
#
loop_
_entity.id
_entity.type
_entity.pdbx_description
1 polymer ?
#
loop_
_entity_poly.entity_id
_entity_poly.type
_entity_poly.pdbx_seq_one_letter_code
_entity_poly.pdbx_strand_id
1 'polypeptide(L)'
;KFPHLASAARSYLNGKVFYPCNMFLMNKELFFEYSDMLFQILDAFERRADMSLYSREGRRTPGHLGERFAGIYYEYLKQKGGYRLGELQMAMIEHTEIQSILGPDAEEIPVVLSADRHYVPVLAVCLRSLTDCMDAARTYHIYIFHTDIGEEDQKIFLETFCSGQVQIDFVDISTRTAGYRLRAKGHISAETYYRFFIPDILKDCRKVVYLDADLIVRRDIAQLYDLQLGNALLAGALDPDFIGQYYGANPDTRQYCEKVLKLKNPCSYMQAGVFVMNIEAFRQKISTKELFQMAESHDYRYSDQDILNIVCEGRMKKLDLRWNVLTDSGHRRRKVIQSAPADILEEYERARQQPYMIHYAGGCKPWNDPREDFACEFWRTARRTPYYEVLLSEIALQRENGTFLKKTTDLSVEFLRRTAKKVLPQGSRIRRAVGGWYWRLK
;
A
#
# COMPACT_ATOMS: atom_id res chain seq x y z
N LYS A 1 21.28 42.07 -17.76
CA LYS A 1 22.58 41.64 -17.25
C LYS A 1 23.51 41.11 -18.34
N PHE A 2 23.01 40.41 -19.34
CA PHE A 2 23.76 39.71 -20.36
C PHE A 2 23.41 40.21 -21.78
N PRO A 3 23.90 41.41 -22.24
CA PRO A 3 23.54 42.00 -23.53
C PRO A 3 23.91 41.09 -24.72
N HIS A 4 24.98 40.31 -24.60
CA HIS A 4 25.44 39.40 -25.64
C HIS A 4 24.46 38.24 -25.91
N LEU A 5 23.54 37.92 -25.00
CA LEU A 5 22.49 36.93 -25.20
C LEU A 5 21.22 37.51 -25.86
N ALA A 6 21.14 38.83 -26.06
CA ALA A 6 19.89 39.46 -26.50
C ALA A 6 19.45 39.03 -27.92
N SER A 7 20.40 38.78 -28.83
CA SER A 7 20.12 38.25 -30.17
C SER A 7 19.55 36.83 -30.08
N ALA A 8 20.24 35.95 -29.35
CA ALA A 8 19.85 34.58 -29.18
C ALA A 8 18.50 34.45 -28.46
N ALA A 9 18.27 35.30 -27.45
CA ALA A 9 16.98 35.32 -26.73
C ALA A 9 15.83 35.71 -27.68
N ARG A 10 15.99 36.73 -28.50
CA ARG A 10 14.96 37.11 -29.49
C ARG A 10 14.74 36.01 -30.53
N SER A 11 15.80 35.40 -31.04
CA SER A 11 15.70 34.28 -31.98
C SER A 11 14.93 33.12 -31.39
N TYR A 12 15.33 32.68 -30.20
CA TYR A 12 14.70 31.53 -29.53
C TYR A 12 13.25 31.78 -29.11
N LEU A 13 12.96 32.92 -28.47
CA LEU A 13 11.62 33.20 -27.95
C LEU A 13 10.59 33.48 -29.04
N ASN A 14 11.00 33.94 -30.21
CA ASN A 14 10.15 34.10 -31.40
C ASN A 14 10.18 32.86 -32.31
N GLY A 15 10.99 31.87 -32.00
CA GLY A 15 11.10 30.62 -32.76
C GLY A 15 9.92 29.67 -32.51
N LYS A 16 9.92 28.60 -33.31
CA LYS A 16 8.91 27.51 -33.21
C LYS A 16 9.42 26.29 -32.43
N VAL A 17 10.67 26.30 -32.01
CA VAL A 17 11.30 25.19 -31.30
C VAL A 17 11.39 25.51 -29.83
N PHE A 18 11.02 24.54 -29.01
CA PHE A 18 11.10 24.60 -27.54
C PHE A 18 11.86 23.39 -27.04
N TYR A 19 12.84 23.61 -26.15
CA TYR A 19 13.61 22.55 -25.49
C TYR A 19 13.10 22.38 -24.03
N PRO A 20 12.24 21.40 -23.74
CA PRO A 20 11.67 21.21 -22.42
C PRO A 20 12.61 20.48 -21.47
N CYS A 21 12.28 20.53 -20.19
CA CYS A 21 12.82 19.67 -19.12
C CYS A 21 14.27 19.90 -18.71
N ASN A 22 14.92 21.01 -19.10
CA ASN A 22 16.32 21.31 -18.71
C ASN A 22 17.31 20.14 -18.93
N MET A 23 17.06 19.33 -19.96
CA MET A 23 17.93 18.19 -20.27
C MET A 23 18.97 18.58 -21.28
N PHE A 24 20.24 18.51 -20.89
CA PHE A 24 21.36 18.81 -21.75
C PHE A 24 22.61 18.03 -21.34
N LEU A 25 23.51 17.84 -22.31
CA LEU A 25 24.87 17.37 -22.11
C LEU A 25 25.81 18.46 -22.63
N MET A 26 26.69 18.93 -21.79
CA MET A 26 27.70 19.91 -22.17
C MET A 26 29.02 19.67 -21.44
N ASN A 27 30.11 20.23 -21.95
CA ASN A 27 31.37 20.13 -21.24
C ASN A 27 31.36 20.97 -19.95
N LYS A 28 32.33 20.72 -19.08
CA LYS A 28 32.39 21.31 -17.75
C LYS A 28 32.45 22.83 -17.76
N GLU A 29 33.19 23.39 -18.69
CA GLU A 29 33.39 24.84 -18.79
C GLU A 29 32.09 25.54 -19.19
N LEU A 30 31.40 25.04 -20.23
CA LEU A 30 30.11 25.55 -20.65
C LEU A 30 29.05 25.38 -19.58
N PHE A 31 29.12 24.29 -18.82
CA PHE A 31 28.19 24.07 -17.72
C PHE A 31 28.33 25.11 -16.61
N PHE A 32 29.55 25.46 -16.23
CA PHE A 32 29.77 26.50 -15.22
C PHE A 32 29.40 27.89 -15.75
N GLU A 33 29.72 28.22 -17.02
CA GLU A 33 29.30 29.47 -17.63
C GLU A 33 27.77 29.59 -17.68
N TYR A 34 27.09 28.54 -18.13
CA TYR A 34 25.62 28.44 -18.15
C TYR A 34 25.01 28.60 -16.75
N SER A 35 25.52 27.85 -15.78
CA SER A 35 24.98 27.83 -14.42
C SER A 35 25.13 29.19 -13.73
N ASP A 36 26.28 29.84 -13.87
CA ASP A 36 26.50 31.19 -13.31
C ASP A 36 25.51 32.21 -13.90
N MET A 37 25.28 32.20 -15.20
CA MET A 37 24.29 33.07 -15.82
C MET A 37 22.87 32.73 -15.42
N LEU A 38 22.51 31.45 -15.35
CA LEU A 38 21.20 30.98 -14.92
C LEU A 38 20.86 31.46 -13.51
N PHE A 39 21.76 31.22 -12.56
CA PHE A 39 21.49 31.62 -11.16
C PHE A 39 21.41 33.12 -10.99
N GLN A 40 22.21 33.90 -11.74
CA GLN A 40 22.08 35.34 -11.72
C GLN A 40 20.75 35.85 -12.30
N ILE A 41 20.17 35.15 -13.28
CA ILE A 41 18.86 35.48 -13.85
C ILE A 41 17.75 35.12 -12.85
N LEU A 42 17.81 33.94 -12.23
CA LEU A 42 16.84 33.49 -11.24
C LEU A 42 16.84 34.39 -10.01
N ASP A 43 18.01 34.75 -9.47
CA ASP A 43 18.17 35.72 -8.38
C ASP A 43 17.57 37.09 -8.72
N ALA A 44 17.83 37.58 -9.94
CA ALA A 44 17.26 38.85 -10.39
C ALA A 44 15.73 38.78 -10.58
N PHE A 45 15.19 37.65 -10.94
CA PHE A 45 13.74 37.40 -10.98
C PHE A 45 13.14 37.37 -9.58
N GLU A 46 13.73 36.59 -8.67
CA GLU A 46 13.24 36.44 -7.29
C GLU A 46 13.19 37.76 -6.54
N ARG A 47 14.20 38.63 -6.74
CA ARG A 47 14.22 39.97 -6.13
C ARG A 47 13.17 40.93 -6.69
N ARG A 48 12.61 40.69 -7.89
CA ARG A 48 11.68 41.59 -8.57
C ARG A 48 10.25 41.11 -8.61
N ALA A 49 10.04 39.80 -8.52
CA ALA A 49 8.74 39.18 -8.61
C ALA A 49 8.18 38.95 -7.20
N ASP A 50 7.04 39.56 -6.91
CA ASP A 50 6.27 39.20 -5.73
C ASP A 50 5.49 37.91 -6.03
N MET A 51 6.03 36.78 -5.53
CA MET A 51 5.42 35.47 -5.72
C MET A 51 4.38 35.11 -4.66
N SER A 52 4.07 36.01 -3.73
CA SER A 52 3.11 35.76 -2.62
C SER A 52 1.69 35.48 -3.16
N LEU A 53 1.33 36.10 -4.26
CA LEU A 53 0.02 35.98 -4.92
C LEU A 53 -0.02 34.89 -6.01
N TYR A 54 1.08 34.19 -6.26
CA TYR A 54 1.12 33.16 -7.29
C TYR A 54 0.40 31.89 -6.82
N SER A 55 -0.39 31.30 -7.72
CA SER A 55 -0.96 29.96 -7.52
C SER A 55 0.15 28.93 -7.30
N ARG A 56 -0.22 27.73 -6.81
CA ARG A 56 0.72 26.60 -6.66
C ARG A 56 1.50 26.32 -7.94
N GLU A 57 0.82 26.37 -9.08
CA GLU A 57 1.42 26.20 -10.40
C GLU A 57 2.32 27.40 -10.79
N GLY A 58 1.85 28.60 -10.52
CA GLY A 58 2.63 29.84 -10.77
C GLY A 58 3.95 29.90 -9.99
N ARG A 59 4.05 29.26 -8.83
CA ARG A 59 5.31 29.18 -8.07
C ARG A 59 6.40 28.37 -8.75
N ARG A 60 6.07 27.63 -9.84
CA ARG A 60 7.03 26.94 -10.68
C ARG A 60 7.67 27.84 -11.75
N THR A 61 7.28 29.11 -11.81
CA THR A 61 7.84 30.09 -12.79
C THR A 61 9.36 30.09 -12.84
N PRO A 62 10.13 30.04 -11.72
CA PRO A 62 11.60 29.96 -11.80
C PRO A 62 12.10 28.73 -12.58
N GLY A 63 11.44 27.56 -12.43
CA GLY A 63 11.77 26.36 -13.19
C GLY A 63 11.54 26.55 -14.69
N HIS A 64 10.40 27.14 -15.07
CA HIS A 64 10.11 27.44 -16.48
C HIS A 64 11.05 28.49 -17.07
N LEU A 65 11.51 29.45 -16.28
CA LEU A 65 12.56 30.38 -16.71
C LEU A 65 13.88 29.66 -16.98
N GLY A 66 14.24 28.68 -16.14
CA GLY A 66 15.41 27.83 -16.36
C GLY A 66 15.34 27.07 -17.69
N GLU A 67 14.20 26.46 -18.00
CA GLU A 67 13.98 25.77 -19.29
C GLU A 67 14.13 26.72 -20.48
N ARG A 68 13.54 27.91 -20.41
CA ARG A 68 13.67 28.93 -21.44
C ARG A 68 15.11 29.39 -21.59
N PHE A 69 15.82 29.54 -20.48
CA PHE A 69 17.21 29.97 -20.50
C PHE A 69 18.14 28.92 -21.14
N ALA A 70 17.89 27.62 -20.90
CA ALA A 70 18.65 26.55 -21.54
C ALA A 70 18.56 26.64 -23.09
N GLY A 71 17.37 26.88 -23.62
CA GLY A 71 17.17 27.07 -25.05
C GLY A 71 17.83 28.34 -25.59
N ILE A 72 17.77 29.45 -24.85
CA ILE A 72 18.45 30.71 -25.21
C ILE A 72 19.96 30.51 -25.23
N TYR A 73 20.51 29.81 -24.25
CA TYR A 73 21.95 29.54 -24.19
C TYR A 73 22.42 28.65 -25.34
N TYR A 74 21.63 27.64 -25.69
CA TYR A 74 21.89 26.77 -26.82
C TYR A 74 21.91 27.58 -28.15
N GLU A 75 20.91 28.45 -28.34
CA GLU A 75 20.87 29.34 -29.51
C GLU A 75 22.05 30.33 -29.56
N TYR A 76 22.49 30.81 -28.38
CA TYR A 76 23.68 31.63 -28.25
C TYR A 76 24.93 30.88 -28.72
N LEU A 77 25.10 29.63 -28.32
CA LEU A 77 26.23 28.81 -28.76
C LEU A 77 26.20 28.55 -30.27
N LYS A 78 25.01 28.37 -30.86
CA LYS A 78 24.85 28.30 -32.33
C LYS A 78 25.36 29.58 -33.02
N GLN A 79 24.94 30.74 -32.53
CA GLN A 79 25.33 32.04 -33.09
C GLN A 79 26.82 32.36 -32.88
N LYS A 80 27.36 31.98 -31.72
CA LYS A 80 28.77 32.18 -31.37
C LYS A 80 29.72 31.36 -32.26
N GLY A 81 29.26 30.15 -32.63
CA GLY A 81 30.06 29.21 -33.41
C GLY A 81 31.19 28.55 -32.62
N GLY A 82 31.95 27.68 -33.29
CA GLY A 82 33.11 27.00 -32.68
C GLY A 82 32.76 25.80 -31.81
N TYR A 83 31.49 25.44 -31.69
CA TYR A 83 31.01 24.30 -30.93
C TYR A 83 30.38 23.25 -31.83
N ARG A 84 30.60 21.98 -31.50
CA ARG A 84 29.85 20.86 -32.10
C ARG A 84 28.55 20.66 -31.29
N LEU A 85 27.45 21.11 -31.85
CA LEU A 85 26.15 21.05 -31.23
C LEU A 85 25.31 19.93 -31.86
N GLY A 86 24.46 19.29 -31.08
CA GLY A 86 23.52 18.25 -31.51
C GLY A 86 22.22 18.33 -30.76
N GLU A 87 21.17 17.82 -31.36
CA GLU A 87 19.84 17.71 -30.75
C GLU A 87 19.46 16.22 -30.67
N LEU A 88 18.94 15.81 -29.52
CA LEU A 88 18.43 14.46 -29.30
C LEU A 88 16.92 14.53 -29.13
N GLN A 89 16.24 13.55 -29.69
CA GLN A 89 14.79 13.41 -29.45
C GLN A 89 14.55 13.07 -27.99
N MET A 90 13.66 13.81 -27.35
CA MET A 90 13.18 13.49 -26.01
C MET A 90 11.96 12.55 -26.14
N ALA A 91 11.98 11.48 -25.38
CA ALA A 91 10.81 10.63 -25.16
C ALA A 91 10.36 10.78 -23.71
N MET A 92 9.09 11.04 -23.49
CA MET A 92 8.49 10.96 -22.17
C MET A 92 8.07 9.50 -21.95
N ILE A 93 8.75 8.84 -21.05
CA ILE A 93 8.45 7.45 -20.70
C ILE A 93 7.49 7.51 -19.51
N GLU A 94 6.20 7.25 -19.75
CA GLU A 94 5.19 7.23 -18.70
C GLU A 94 5.34 6.02 -17.77
N HIS A 95 5.87 4.91 -18.31
CA HIS A 95 6.22 3.71 -17.56
C HIS A 95 7.64 3.31 -17.92
N THR A 96 8.54 3.31 -16.97
CA THR A 96 9.85 2.68 -17.12
C THR A 96 9.69 1.18 -17.02
N GLU A 97 9.53 0.51 -18.14
CA GLU A 97 9.82 -0.90 -18.23
C GLU A 97 11.33 -1.06 -18.07
N ILE A 98 11.76 -1.33 -16.85
CA ILE A 98 13.12 -1.82 -16.63
C ILE A 98 13.10 -3.24 -17.19
N GLN A 99 13.53 -3.43 -18.42
CA GLN A 99 13.89 -4.76 -18.89
C GLN A 99 15.00 -5.26 -17.98
N SER A 100 14.62 -6.06 -17.01
CA SER A 100 15.59 -6.86 -16.29
C SER A 100 16.19 -7.80 -17.33
N ILE A 101 17.51 -7.75 -17.50
CA ILE A 101 18.24 -8.74 -18.31
C ILE A 101 18.28 -10.02 -17.47
N LEU A 102 17.10 -10.65 -17.34
CA LEU A 102 16.99 -12.00 -16.77
C LEU A 102 17.19 -12.96 -17.94
N GLY A 103 18.12 -13.87 -17.77
CA GLY A 103 18.35 -14.95 -18.71
C GLY A 103 17.09 -15.81 -18.88
N PRO A 104 17.09 -16.76 -19.84
CA PRO A 104 15.92 -17.57 -20.21
C PRO A 104 15.34 -18.48 -19.10
N ASP A 105 15.91 -18.45 -17.91
CA ASP A 105 15.52 -19.23 -16.72
C ASP A 105 14.90 -18.34 -15.60
N ALA A 106 14.23 -17.24 -15.95
CA ALA A 106 13.55 -16.43 -14.96
C ALA A 106 12.42 -17.24 -14.29
N GLU A 107 12.65 -17.59 -13.04
CA GLU A 107 11.70 -18.34 -12.21
C GLU A 107 10.35 -17.61 -12.14
N GLU A 108 9.26 -18.33 -12.42
CA GLU A 108 7.89 -17.84 -12.29
C GLU A 108 7.62 -17.43 -10.84
N ILE A 109 6.92 -16.30 -10.63
CA ILE A 109 6.61 -15.77 -9.32
C ILE A 109 5.23 -16.27 -8.87
N PRO A 110 5.15 -17.22 -7.94
CA PRO A 110 3.87 -17.65 -7.40
C PRO A 110 3.37 -16.65 -6.37
N VAL A 111 2.13 -16.21 -6.59
CA VAL A 111 1.41 -15.24 -5.74
C VAL A 111 0.12 -15.88 -5.26
N VAL A 112 -0.16 -15.80 -3.96
CA VAL A 112 -1.41 -16.34 -3.40
C VAL A 112 -2.24 -15.21 -2.82
N LEU A 113 -3.52 -15.20 -3.17
CA LEU A 113 -4.55 -14.40 -2.52
C LEU A 113 -5.68 -15.31 -2.03
N SER A 114 -6.46 -14.83 -1.08
CA SER A 114 -7.65 -15.53 -0.58
C SER A 114 -8.85 -14.59 -0.60
N ALA A 115 -9.99 -15.08 -1.10
CA ALA A 115 -11.22 -14.30 -1.13
C ALA A 115 -12.45 -15.21 -1.12
N ASP A 116 -13.58 -14.66 -0.65
CA ASP A 116 -14.92 -15.17 -0.90
C ASP A 116 -15.60 -14.41 -2.04
N ARG A 117 -16.79 -14.85 -2.43
CA ARG A 117 -17.59 -14.19 -3.49
C ARG A 117 -17.90 -12.72 -3.19
N HIS A 118 -18.05 -12.34 -1.92
CA HIS A 118 -18.36 -10.97 -1.54
C HIS A 118 -17.16 -10.04 -1.68
N TYR A 119 -15.96 -10.62 -1.63
CA TYR A 119 -14.71 -9.88 -1.80
C TYR A 119 -14.24 -9.80 -3.26
N VAL A 120 -14.95 -10.43 -4.21
CA VAL A 120 -14.61 -10.42 -5.65
C VAL A 120 -14.38 -9.00 -6.20
N PRO A 121 -15.24 -7.99 -5.93
CA PRO A 121 -15.01 -6.63 -6.42
C PRO A 121 -13.74 -5.99 -5.86
N VAL A 122 -13.42 -6.26 -4.60
CA VAL A 122 -12.22 -5.75 -3.91
C VAL A 122 -10.96 -6.46 -4.42
N LEU A 123 -11.03 -7.79 -4.59
CA LEU A 123 -9.97 -8.60 -5.19
C LEU A 123 -9.62 -8.10 -6.61
N ALA A 124 -10.62 -7.74 -7.42
CA ALA A 124 -10.37 -7.17 -8.75
C ALA A 124 -9.60 -5.85 -8.69
N VAL A 125 -9.85 -5.01 -7.67
CA VAL A 125 -9.09 -3.78 -7.46
C VAL A 125 -7.65 -4.09 -7.04
N CYS A 126 -7.45 -5.06 -6.16
CA CYS A 126 -6.12 -5.51 -5.76
C CYS A 126 -5.34 -6.03 -6.99
N LEU A 127 -5.92 -6.95 -7.77
CA LEU A 127 -5.29 -7.50 -8.97
C LEU A 127 -5.01 -6.42 -10.02
N ARG A 128 -5.90 -5.45 -10.22
CA ARG A 128 -5.66 -4.32 -11.13
C ARG A 128 -4.42 -3.54 -10.71
N SER A 129 -4.29 -3.23 -9.42
CA SER A 129 -3.11 -2.52 -8.91
C SER A 129 -1.84 -3.35 -9.00
N LEU A 130 -1.94 -4.66 -8.79
CA LEU A 130 -0.83 -5.61 -8.88
C LEU A 130 -0.33 -5.72 -10.32
N THR A 131 -1.23 -5.97 -11.28
CA THR A 131 -0.87 -6.11 -12.69
C THR A 131 -0.32 -4.82 -13.32
N ASP A 132 -0.76 -3.65 -12.82
CA ASP A 132 -0.22 -2.36 -13.25
C ASP A 132 1.26 -2.12 -12.84
N CYS A 133 1.75 -2.88 -11.85
CA CYS A 133 3.09 -2.70 -11.28
C CYS A 133 4.06 -3.84 -11.63
N MET A 134 3.62 -4.86 -12.35
CA MET A 134 4.43 -6.04 -12.70
C MET A 134 5.53 -5.69 -13.70
N ASP A 135 6.72 -6.25 -13.49
CA ASP A 135 7.84 -6.16 -14.44
C ASP A 135 7.52 -6.97 -15.70
N ALA A 136 7.63 -6.33 -16.86
CA ALA A 136 7.37 -6.93 -18.17
C ALA A 136 8.30 -8.14 -18.51
N ALA A 137 9.43 -8.26 -17.82
CA ALA A 137 10.38 -9.36 -18.03
C ALA A 137 10.14 -10.57 -17.13
N ARG A 138 9.14 -10.52 -16.23
CA ARG A 138 8.82 -11.60 -15.28
C ARG A 138 7.47 -12.22 -15.59
N THR A 139 7.30 -13.47 -15.19
CA THR A 139 6.02 -14.17 -15.23
C THR A 139 5.48 -14.36 -13.83
N TYR A 140 4.17 -14.24 -13.69
CA TYR A 140 3.47 -14.28 -12.41
C TYR A 140 2.35 -15.31 -12.49
N HIS A 141 2.34 -16.23 -11.53
CA HIS A 141 1.27 -17.22 -11.38
C HIS A 141 0.47 -16.89 -10.13
N ILE A 142 -0.74 -16.43 -10.32
CA ILE A 142 -1.63 -15.97 -9.25
C ILE A 142 -2.60 -17.08 -8.90
N TYR A 143 -2.54 -17.55 -7.66
CA TYR A 143 -3.44 -18.55 -7.10
C TYR A 143 -4.46 -17.86 -6.20
N ILE A 144 -5.74 -17.97 -6.55
CA ILE A 144 -6.84 -17.41 -5.76
C ILE A 144 -7.50 -18.55 -4.99
N PHE A 145 -7.26 -18.62 -3.68
CA PHE A 145 -7.88 -19.61 -2.80
C PHE A 145 -9.29 -19.17 -2.43
N HIS A 146 -10.28 -19.99 -2.72
CA HIS A 146 -11.69 -19.67 -2.48
C HIS A 146 -12.49 -20.93 -2.14
N THR A 147 -13.77 -20.73 -1.74
CA THR A 147 -14.73 -21.79 -1.53
C THR A 147 -16.04 -21.58 -2.29
N ASP A 148 -16.30 -20.36 -2.82
CA ASP A 148 -17.60 -19.97 -3.33
C ASP A 148 -17.57 -18.95 -4.49
N ILE A 149 -16.40 -18.66 -5.09
CA ILE A 149 -16.33 -17.77 -6.28
C ILE A 149 -16.89 -18.51 -7.48
N GLY A 150 -17.96 -17.97 -8.08
CA GLY A 150 -18.66 -18.59 -9.20
C GLY A 150 -17.88 -18.55 -10.53
N GLU A 151 -18.23 -19.45 -11.46
CA GLU A 151 -17.58 -19.56 -12.76
C GLU A 151 -17.64 -18.26 -13.60
N GLU A 152 -18.71 -17.50 -13.46
CA GLU A 152 -18.89 -16.22 -14.17
C GLU A 152 -17.83 -15.20 -13.73
N ASP A 153 -17.65 -15.04 -12.41
CA ASP A 153 -16.61 -14.17 -11.87
C ASP A 153 -15.21 -14.64 -12.25
N GLN A 154 -14.95 -15.96 -12.14
CA GLN A 154 -13.68 -16.54 -12.56
C GLN A 154 -13.38 -16.21 -14.03
N LYS A 155 -14.35 -16.36 -14.93
CA LYS A 155 -14.22 -16.04 -16.36
C LYS A 155 -13.88 -14.57 -16.57
N ILE A 156 -14.60 -13.64 -15.88
CA ILE A 156 -14.32 -12.20 -15.95
C ILE A 156 -12.88 -11.90 -15.54
N PHE A 157 -12.39 -12.56 -14.48
CA PHE A 157 -11.00 -12.37 -14.02
C PHE A 157 -9.99 -12.87 -15.05
N LEU A 158 -10.20 -14.05 -15.62
CA LEU A 158 -9.30 -14.62 -16.63
C LEU A 158 -9.24 -13.72 -17.87
N GLU A 159 -10.39 -13.24 -18.35
CA GLU A 159 -10.47 -12.34 -19.50
C GLU A 159 -9.85 -10.95 -19.23
N THR A 160 -9.92 -10.46 -17.96
CA THR A 160 -9.46 -9.13 -17.59
C THR A 160 -7.97 -9.06 -17.27
N PHE A 161 -7.43 -10.09 -16.62
CA PHE A 161 -6.11 -10.02 -16.00
C PHE A 161 -5.08 -11.00 -16.56
N CYS A 162 -5.50 -12.13 -17.18
CA CYS A 162 -4.53 -13.03 -17.80
C CYS A 162 -3.87 -12.38 -19.01
N SER A 163 -2.59 -12.65 -19.17
CA SER A 163 -1.77 -12.17 -20.28
C SER A 163 -0.61 -13.14 -20.54
N GLY A 164 0.28 -12.84 -21.46
CA GLY A 164 1.51 -13.61 -21.64
C GLY A 164 2.43 -13.65 -20.41
N GLN A 165 2.20 -12.77 -19.44
CA GLN A 165 3.00 -12.67 -18.22
C GLN A 165 2.24 -13.08 -16.96
N VAL A 166 0.91 -13.13 -17.00
CA VAL A 166 0.04 -13.37 -15.84
C VAL A 166 -0.85 -14.57 -16.14
N GLN A 167 -0.65 -15.62 -15.36
CA GLN A 167 -1.57 -16.75 -15.26
C GLN A 167 -2.35 -16.64 -13.95
N ILE A 168 -3.65 -17.01 -13.96
CA ILE A 168 -4.50 -17.05 -12.77
C ILE A 168 -5.13 -18.43 -12.68
N ASP A 169 -5.01 -19.03 -11.50
CA ASP A 169 -5.70 -20.27 -11.14
C ASP A 169 -6.61 -20.01 -9.93
N PHE A 170 -7.89 -20.33 -10.07
CA PHE A 170 -8.83 -20.40 -8.97
C PHE A 170 -8.74 -21.78 -8.31
N VAL A 171 -8.36 -21.79 -7.05
CA VAL A 171 -8.16 -23.04 -6.28
C VAL A 171 -9.30 -23.20 -5.30
N ASP A 172 -10.27 -24.03 -5.63
CA ASP A 172 -11.34 -24.41 -4.70
C ASP A 172 -10.77 -25.26 -3.56
N ILE A 173 -10.85 -24.73 -2.35
CA ILE A 173 -10.39 -25.39 -1.13
C ILE A 173 -11.55 -25.83 -0.22
N SER A 174 -12.79 -25.82 -0.71
CA SER A 174 -13.98 -26.17 0.08
C SER A 174 -13.87 -27.55 0.75
N THR A 175 -13.38 -28.54 0.01
CA THR A 175 -13.15 -29.89 0.54
C THR A 175 -12.06 -29.95 1.61
N ARG A 176 -11.05 -29.09 1.51
CA ARG A 176 -9.96 -29.01 2.50
C ARG A 176 -10.39 -28.34 3.77
N THR A 177 -11.26 -27.32 3.67
CA THR A 177 -11.77 -26.56 4.82
C THR A 177 -12.86 -27.30 5.58
N ALA A 178 -13.60 -28.23 4.94
CA ALA A 178 -14.70 -28.96 5.52
C ALA A 178 -14.34 -29.75 6.81
N GLY A 179 -13.07 -30.11 6.99
CA GLY A 179 -12.56 -30.81 8.18
C GLY A 179 -12.23 -29.90 9.38
N TYR A 180 -12.31 -28.58 9.24
CA TYR A 180 -11.86 -27.62 10.25
C TYR A 180 -12.96 -26.65 10.66
N ARG A 181 -12.95 -26.27 11.95
CA ARG A 181 -13.87 -25.25 12.49
C ARG A 181 -13.26 -23.85 12.34
N LEU A 182 -13.46 -23.23 11.19
CA LEU A 182 -12.98 -21.88 10.92
C LEU A 182 -13.89 -20.85 11.58
N ARG A 183 -13.34 -20.06 12.49
CA ARG A 183 -14.10 -19.05 13.24
C ARG A 183 -13.88 -17.67 12.64
N ALA A 184 -14.94 -17.10 12.06
CA ALA A 184 -14.96 -15.66 11.74
C ALA A 184 -15.07 -14.86 13.05
N LYS A 185 -14.38 -13.72 13.13
CA LYS A 185 -14.35 -12.87 14.33
C LYS A 185 -14.35 -11.39 13.97
N GLY A 186 -15.46 -10.72 14.21
CA GLY A 186 -15.61 -9.30 13.92
C GLY A 186 -15.48 -9.01 12.41
N HIS A 187 -14.39 -8.38 12.01
CA HIS A 187 -14.07 -8.10 10.60
C HIS A 187 -13.09 -9.11 9.97
N ILE A 188 -12.66 -10.10 10.76
CA ILE A 188 -11.78 -11.17 10.29
C ILE A 188 -12.66 -12.33 9.84
N SER A 189 -12.65 -12.63 8.57
CA SER A 189 -13.41 -13.70 7.96
C SER A 189 -12.69 -15.05 8.05
N ALA A 190 -13.37 -16.15 7.70
CA ALA A 190 -12.77 -17.49 7.72
C ALA A 190 -11.66 -17.66 6.68
N GLU A 191 -11.71 -16.87 5.61
CA GLU A 191 -10.76 -16.88 4.50
C GLU A 191 -9.34 -16.53 4.93
N THR A 192 -9.20 -15.85 6.08
CA THR A 192 -7.89 -15.57 6.67
C THR A 192 -7.08 -16.84 6.96
N TYR A 193 -7.74 -17.97 7.25
CA TYR A 193 -7.07 -19.24 7.49
C TYR A 193 -6.67 -19.99 6.20
N TYR A 194 -7.13 -19.56 5.03
CA TYR A 194 -6.81 -20.26 3.77
C TYR A 194 -5.32 -20.24 3.47
N ARG A 195 -4.58 -19.24 3.95
CA ARG A 195 -3.11 -19.19 3.84
C ARG A 195 -2.37 -20.33 4.52
N PHE A 196 -3.03 -21.05 5.45
CA PHE A 196 -2.43 -22.23 6.08
C PHE A 196 -2.32 -23.42 5.12
N PHE A 197 -3.09 -23.44 4.03
CA PHE A 197 -3.00 -24.47 3.01
C PHE A 197 -1.88 -24.24 1.98
N ILE A 198 -1.25 -23.03 1.98
CA ILE A 198 -0.18 -22.70 1.03
C ILE A 198 0.91 -23.76 0.98
N PRO A 199 1.49 -24.23 2.12
CA PRO A 199 2.58 -25.19 2.10
C PRO A 199 2.20 -26.55 1.51
N ASP A 200 0.93 -26.94 1.56
CA ASP A 200 0.45 -28.21 1.04
C ASP A 200 0.08 -28.12 -0.44
N ILE A 201 -0.57 -27.01 -0.84
CA ILE A 201 -1.04 -26.81 -2.22
C ILE A 201 0.14 -26.49 -3.15
N LEU A 202 1.03 -25.61 -2.69
CA LEU A 202 2.18 -25.14 -3.48
C LEU A 202 3.50 -25.77 -3.01
N LYS A 203 3.44 -27.06 -2.67
CA LYS A 203 4.59 -27.82 -2.13
C LYS A 203 5.80 -27.86 -3.05
N ASP A 204 5.60 -27.70 -4.35
CA ASP A 204 6.64 -27.76 -5.38
C ASP A 204 7.27 -26.37 -5.63
N CYS A 205 6.68 -25.31 -5.08
CA CYS A 205 7.26 -23.98 -5.09
C CYS A 205 8.32 -23.83 -3.98
N ARG A 206 9.41 -23.17 -4.28
CA ARG A 206 10.45 -22.86 -3.27
C ARG A 206 10.03 -21.76 -2.33
N LYS A 207 9.42 -20.71 -2.90
CA LYS A 207 8.89 -19.54 -2.19
C LYS A 207 7.57 -19.12 -2.79
N VAL A 208 6.74 -18.43 -2.01
CA VAL A 208 5.46 -17.86 -2.43
C VAL A 208 5.31 -16.46 -1.83
N VAL A 209 4.78 -15.53 -2.59
CA VAL A 209 4.32 -14.23 -2.08
C VAL A 209 2.85 -14.34 -1.73
N TYR A 210 2.47 -14.05 -0.49
CA TYR A 210 1.08 -13.97 -0.06
C TYR A 210 0.65 -12.52 0.07
N LEU A 211 -0.55 -12.23 -0.42
CA LEU A 211 -1.18 -10.91 -0.36
C LEU A 211 -2.63 -11.05 0.11
N ASP A 212 -3.05 -10.21 1.07
CA ASP A 212 -4.48 -10.03 1.34
C ASP A 212 -5.17 -9.35 0.14
N ALA A 213 -6.47 -9.58 -0.02
CA ALA A 213 -7.22 -9.04 -1.16
C ALA A 213 -7.55 -7.55 -1.04
N ASP A 214 -7.36 -6.94 0.14
CA ASP A 214 -7.67 -5.54 0.43
C ASP A 214 -6.44 -4.61 0.37
N LEU A 215 -5.63 -4.81 -0.66
CA LEU A 215 -4.40 -4.06 -0.92
C LEU A 215 -4.51 -3.18 -2.17
N ILE A 216 -3.74 -2.09 -2.18
CA ILE A 216 -3.32 -1.40 -3.40
C ILE A 216 -1.80 -1.55 -3.53
N VAL A 217 -1.38 -2.26 -4.55
CA VAL A 217 0.02 -2.45 -4.91
C VAL A 217 0.51 -1.26 -5.72
N ARG A 218 1.68 -0.72 -5.38
CA ARG A 218 2.29 0.45 -6.03
C ARG A 218 3.73 0.20 -6.45
N ARG A 219 4.22 -1.01 -6.25
CA ARG A 219 5.55 -1.45 -6.63
C ARG A 219 5.56 -2.93 -6.96
N ASP A 220 6.41 -3.32 -7.89
CA ASP A 220 6.52 -4.70 -8.31
C ASP A 220 6.92 -5.62 -7.15
N ILE A 221 6.13 -6.68 -6.97
CA ILE A 221 6.32 -7.71 -5.95
C ILE A 221 7.48 -8.67 -6.24
N ALA A 222 8.02 -8.66 -7.46
CA ALA A 222 9.23 -9.40 -7.78
C ALA A 222 10.36 -9.06 -6.79
N GLN A 223 10.43 -7.81 -6.32
CA GLN A 223 11.39 -7.38 -5.30
C GLN A 223 11.22 -8.11 -3.95
N LEU A 224 9.99 -8.54 -3.60
CA LEU A 224 9.75 -9.39 -2.44
C LEU A 224 10.18 -10.83 -2.72
N TYR A 225 9.82 -11.35 -3.89
CA TYR A 225 10.16 -12.72 -4.28
C TYR A 225 11.68 -12.93 -4.38
N ASP A 226 12.42 -11.95 -4.86
CA ASP A 226 13.87 -12.04 -5.03
C ASP A 226 14.65 -12.00 -3.71
N LEU A 227 13.97 -11.67 -2.59
CA LEU A 227 14.62 -11.67 -1.28
C LEU A 227 15.19 -13.05 -0.92
N GLN A 228 16.43 -13.06 -0.46
CA GLN A 228 17.04 -14.26 0.10
C GLN A 228 16.52 -14.46 1.54
N LEU A 229 15.73 -15.50 1.74
CA LEU A 229 15.14 -15.80 3.05
C LEU A 229 16.12 -16.49 4.02
N GLY A 230 17.16 -17.17 3.50
CA GLY A 230 18.04 -17.98 4.32
C GLY A 230 17.24 -18.99 5.16
N ASN A 231 17.45 -18.99 6.47
CA ASN A 231 16.74 -19.87 7.40
C ASN A 231 15.41 -19.31 7.90
N ALA A 232 14.98 -18.14 7.42
CA ALA A 232 13.69 -17.57 7.81
C ALA A 232 12.54 -18.42 7.23
N LEU A 233 11.48 -18.56 8.02
CA LEU A 233 10.23 -19.20 7.60
C LEU A 233 9.39 -18.25 6.76
N LEU A 234 9.32 -16.99 7.21
CA LEU A 234 8.59 -15.90 6.58
C LEU A 234 9.45 -14.65 6.51
N ALA A 235 9.19 -13.82 5.49
CA ALA A 235 9.55 -12.41 5.53
C ALA A 235 8.27 -11.58 5.52
N GLY A 236 8.14 -10.62 6.44
CA GLY A 236 6.96 -9.77 6.57
C GLY A 236 7.27 -8.44 7.26
N ALA A 237 6.40 -7.46 7.06
CA ALA A 237 6.50 -6.18 7.72
C ALA A 237 5.97 -6.25 9.16
N LEU A 238 6.56 -5.49 10.07
CA LEU A 238 6.07 -5.39 11.44
C LEU A 238 4.64 -4.85 11.46
N ASP A 239 3.88 -5.19 12.50
CA ASP A 239 2.57 -4.62 12.79
C ASP A 239 2.70 -3.45 13.78
N PRO A 240 2.79 -2.19 13.32
CA PRO A 240 2.96 -1.06 14.21
C PRO A 240 1.74 -0.80 15.09
N ASP A 241 0.53 -1.24 14.68
CA ASP A 241 -0.68 -1.14 15.48
C ASP A 241 -0.62 -2.09 16.68
N PHE A 242 -0.30 -3.36 16.46
CA PHE A 242 -0.14 -4.33 17.53
C PHE A 242 0.98 -3.90 18.51
N ILE A 243 2.12 -3.46 17.98
CA ILE A 243 3.24 -2.99 18.80
C ILE A 243 2.83 -1.74 19.61
N GLY A 244 2.11 -0.80 19.01
CA GLY A 244 1.58 0.37 19.71
C GLY A 244 0.59 0.00 20.83
N GLN A 245 -0.26 -1.00 20.61
CA GLN A 245 -1.15 -1.54 21.65
C GLN A 245 -0.36 -2.19 22.80
N TYR A 246 0.72 -2.91 22.49
CA TYR A 246 1.57 -3.54 23.49
C TYR A 246 2.26 -2.52 24.40
N TYR A 247 2.77 -1.41 23.82
CA TYR A 247 3.56 -0.42 24.58
C TYR A 247 2.74 0.54 25.43
N GLY A 248 1.49 0.77 25.16
CA GLY A 248 0.90 1.76 26.01
C GLY A 248 -0.60 1.99 25.92
N ALA A 249 -1.22 1.71 24.81
CA ALA A 249 -2.60 2.07 24.63
C ALA A 249 -3.56 1.10 25.32
N ASN A 250 -3.16 -0.16 25.49
CA ASN A 250 -4.04 -1.21 26.03
C ASN A 250 -3.27 -2.19 26.91
N PRO A 251 -3.43 -2.13 28.26
CA PRO A 251 -2.80 -3.06 29.19
C PRO A 251 -3.15 -4.53 28.91
N ASP A 252 -4.33 -4.79 28.37
CA ASP A 252 -4.79 -6.15 28.05
C ASP A 252 -3.94 -6.78 26.95
N THR A 253 -3.35 -5.99 26.02
CA THR A 253 -2.51 -6.52 24.94
C THR A 253 -1.20 -7.05 25.48
N ARG A 254 -0.59 -6.38 26.46
CA ARG A 254 0.63 -6.90 27.11
C ARG A 254 0.36 -8.23 27.79
N GLN A 255 -0.70 -8.31 28.58
CA GLN A 255 -1.10 -9.55 29.26
C GLN A 255 -1.44 -10.67 28.25
N TYR A 256 -2.06 -10.33 27.13
CA TYR A 256 -2.33 -11.26 26.04
C TYR A 256 -1.04 -11.82 25.42
N CYS A 257 -0.07 -10.96 25.11
CA CYS A 257 1.25 -11.39 24.64
C CYS A 257 1.95 -12.34 25.61
N GLU A 258 1.97 -12.00 26.90
CA GLU A 258 2.68 -12.76 27.91
C GLU A 258 2.02 -14.10 28.24
N LYS A 259 0.68 -14.14 28.35
CA LYS A 259 -0.05 -15.32 28.82
C LYS A 259 -0.56 -16.23 27.72
N VAL A 260 -0.97 -15.64 26.58
CA VAL A 260 -1.59 -16.40 25.48
C VAL A 260 -0.58 -16.65 24.38
N LEU A 261 0.00 -15.59 23.79
CA LEU A 261 0.93 -15.74 22.68
C LEU A 261 2.30 -16.26 23.16
N LYS A 262 2.69 -15.89 24.38
CA LYS A 262 4.01 -16.26 25.00
C LYS A 262 5.21 -15.85 24.13
N LEU A 263 5.08 -14.73 23.42
CA LEU A 263 6.14 -14.21 22.56
C LEU A 263 7.29 -13.67 23.41
N LYS A 264 8.51 -14.05 23.03
CA LYS A 264 9.75 -13.57 23.68
C LYS A 264 10.07 -12.14 23.26
N ASN A 265 9.74 -11.79 22.00
CA ASN A 265 9.93 -10.46 21.44
C ASN A 265 8.68 -9.91 20.75
N PRO A 266 7.75 -9.28 21.48
CA PRO A 266 6.55 -8.68 20.91
C PRO A 266 6.82 -7.56 19.90
N CYS A 267 8.02 -6.94 19.92
CA CYS A 267 8.42 -5.92 18.94
C CYS A 267 8.70 -6.51 17.55
N SER A 268 8.83 -7.82 17.42
CA SER A 268 9.00 -8.50 16.15
C SER A 268 7.67 -9.02 15.56
N TYR A 269 6.53 -8.67 16.17
CA TYR A 269 5.23 -9.10 15.71
C TYR A 269 4.93 -8.56 14.30
N MET A 270 4.66 -9.50 13.38
CA MET A 270 4.46 -9.25 11.96
C MET A 270 2.98 -9.13 11.62
N GLN A 271 2.63 -8.24 10.72
CA GLN A 271 1.32 -8.16 10.10
C GLN A 271 1.21 -9.19 8.97
N ALA A 272 0.21 -10.06 9.00
CA ALA A 272 0.13 -11.24 8.13
C ALA A 272 -0.51 -11.01 6.74
N GLY A 273 -0.86 -9.79 6.38
CA GLY A 273 -1.49 -9.51 5.07
C GLY A 273 -0.53 -9.44 3.89
N VAL A 274 0.78 -9.32 4.16
CA VAL A 274 1.83 -9.35 3.12
C VAL A 274 3.03 -10.10 3.66
N PHE A 275 3.38 -11.21 3.05
CA PHE A 275 4.59 -11.96 3.41
C PHE A 275 5.15 -12.79 2.25
N VAL A 276 6.42 -13.15 2.37
CA VAL A 276 7.06 -14.18 1.53
C VAL A 276 7.28 -15.40 2.40
N MET A 277 6.77 -16.56 1.97
CA MET A 277 6.91 -17.83 2.68
C MET A 277 8.00 -18.69 2.04
N ASN A 278 8.91 -19.20 2.85
CA ASN A 278 9.82 -20.29 2.47
C ASN A 278 9.10 -21.61 2.67
N ILE A 279 8.59 -22.18 1.59
CA ILE A 279 7.69 -23.34 1.63
C ILE A 279 8.38 -24.57 2.25
N GLU A 280 9.61 -24.86 1.83
CA GLU A 280 10.35 -26.03 2.35
C GLU A 280 10.62 -25.88 3.85
N ALA A 281 11.19 -24.74 4.27
CA ALA A 281 11.51 -24.51 5.68
C ALA A 281 10.24 -24.47 6.56
N PHE A 282 9.12 -23.95 6.02
CA PHE A 282 7.85 -23.88 6.73
C PHE A 282 7.25 -25.26 6.94
N ARG A 283 7.24 -26.12 5.92
CA ARG A 283 6.77 -27.51 5.99
C ARG A 283 7.60 -28.38 6.95
N GLN A 284 8.90 -28.13 7.04
CA GLN A 284 9.77 -28.79 8.01
C GLN A 284 9.49 -28.35 9.45
N LYS A 285 8.94 -27.13 9.63
CA LYS A 285 8.68 -26.55 10.97
C LYS A 285 7.34 -26.99 11.54
N ILE A 286 6.27 -26.98 10.74
CA ILE A 286 4.91 -27.25 11.18
C ILE A 286 4.05 -27.74 10.00
N SER A 287 3.13 -28.66 10.28
CA SER A 287 2.14 -29.12 9.31
C SER A 287 0.89 -28.24 9.30
N THR A 288 0.16 -28.24 8.20
CA THR A 288 -1.14 -27.58 8.08
C THR A 288 -2.12 -28.05 9.15
N LYS A 289 -2.13 -29.34 9.46
CA LYS A 289 -2.97 -29.90 10.53
C LYS A 289 -2.68 -29.29 11.90
N GLU A 290 -1.40 -29.14 12.26
CA GLU A 290 -1.01 -28.52 13.53
C GLU A 290 -1.40 -27.04 13.59
N LEU A 291 -1.30 -26.30 12.49
CA LEU A 291 -1.77 -24.91 12.42
C LEU A 291 -3.26 -24.80 12.73
N PHE A 292 -4.09 -25.68 12.14
CA PHE A 292 -5.52 -25.70 12.43
C PHE A 292 -5.84 -26.18 13.85
N GLN A 293 -5.09 -27.12 14.38
CA GLN A 293 -5.22 -27.52 15.79
C GLN A 293 -4.94 -26.34 16.74
N MET A 294 -3.93 -25.51 16.42
CA MET A 294 -3.69 -24.26 17.17
C MET A 294 -4.89 -23.31 17.06
N ALA A 295 -5.43 -23.10 15.85
CA ALA A 295 -6.57 -22.23 15.61
C ALA A 295 -7.84 -22.69 16.35
N GLU A 296 -8.04 -23.99 16.51
CA GLU A 296 -9.18 -24.56 17.24
C GLU A 296 -8.98 -24.55 18.76
N SER A 297 -7.74 -24.63 19.22
CA SER A 297 -7.40 -24.75 20.65
C SER A 297 -7.59 -23.47 21.44
N HIS A 298 -7.46 -22.30 20.79
CA HIS A 298 -7.54 -20.99 21.45
C HIS A 298 -8.33 -20.00 20.62
N ASP A 299 -9.03 -19.08 21.31
CA ASP A 299 -9.68 -17.94 20.67
C ASP A 299 -8.66 -16.79 20.50
N TYR A 300 -7.79 -16.94 19.51
CA TYR A 300 -6.77 -15.93 19.18
C TYR A 300 -7.42 -14.61 18.77
N ARG A 301 -6.85 -13.48 19.25
CA ARG A 301 -7.38 -12.13 18.98
C ARG A 301 -7.31 -11.76 17.51
N TYR A 302 -6.19 -12.09 16.87
CA TYR A 302 -5.89 -11.83 15.46
C TYR A 302 -5.77 -13.12 14.64
N SER A 303 -6.49 -14.17 15.06
CA SER A 303 -6.68 -15.41 14.30
C SER A 303 -5.35 -16.01 13.75
N ASP A 304 -5.22 -16.13 12.47
CA ASP A 304 -4.06 -16.67 11.74
C ASP A 304 -2.76 -15.87 11.99
N GLN A 305 -2.87 -14.54 12.11
CA GLN A 305 -1.72 -13.68 12.35
C GLN A 305 -1.01 -14.01 13.67
N ASP A 306 -1.78 -14.25 14.76
CA ASP A 306 -1.21 -14.65 16.03
C ASP A 306 -0.48 -15.99 15.93
N ILE A 307 -1.08 -16.95 15.23
CA ILE A 307 -0.51 -18.30 15.05
C ILE A 307 0.79 -18.23 14.23
N LEU A 308 0.79 -17.49 13.14
CA LEU A 308 2.00 -17.29 12.32
C LEU A 308 3.12 -16.64 13.13
N ASN A 309 2.80 -15.65 13.97
CA ASN A 309 3.78 -15.00 14.83
C ASN A 309 4.37 -15.94 15.89
N ILE A 310 3.53 -16.82 16.48
CA ILE A 310 4.00 -17.84 17.42
C ILE A 310 4.93 -18.83 16.71
N VAL A 311 4.52 -19.38 15.59
CA VAL A 311 5.25 -20.44 14.86
C VAL A 311 6.60 -19.94 14.32
N CYS A 312 6.58 -18.70 13.84
CA CYS A 312 7.73 -18.11 13.13
C CYS A 312 8.64 -17.28 14.05
N GLU A 313 8.35 -17.18 15.35
CA GLU A 313 9.17 -16.38 16.26
C GLU A 313 10.65 -16.75 16.17
N GLY A 314 11.52 -15.75 16.03
CA GLY A 314 12.97 -15.91 15.87
C GLY A 314 13.41 -16.39 14.48
N ARG A 315 12.48 -16.69 13.58
CA ARG A 315 12.75 -17.13 12.20
C ARG A 315 11.96 -16.29 11.18
N MET A 316 11.72 -15.02 11.49
CA MET A 316 11.13 -14.04 10.57
C MET A 316 12.19 -13.07 10.07
N LYS A 317 12.13 -12.74 8.78
CA LYS A 317 12.92 -11.66 8.17
C LYS A 317 12.04 -10.42 8.10
N LYS A 318 12.51 -9.32 8.69
CA LYS A 318 11.79 -8.04 8.64
C LYS A 318 11.83 -7.47 7.22
N LEU A 319 10.67 -7.07 6.70
CA LEU A 319 10.50 -6.23 5.51
C LEU A 319 10.42 -4.76 5.91
N ASP A 320 10.74 -3.87 4.97
CA ASP A 320 10.44 -2.44 5.07
C ASP A 320 8.93 -2.23 5.22
N LEU A 321 8.51 -1.35 6.12
CA LEU A 321 7.09 -1.08 6.37
C LEU A 321 6.34 -0.55 5.15
N ARG A 322 7.05 0.00 4.14
CA ARG A 322 6.42 0.40 2.87
C ARG A 322 5.74 -0.74 2.13
N TRP A 323 6.13 -1.99 2.38
CA TRP A 323 5.51 -3.17 1.79
C TRP A 323 4.18 -3.56 2.43
N ASN A 324 3.80 -2.95 3.56
CA ASN A 324 2.51 -3.23 4.20
C ASN A 324 2.08 -2.02 5.03
N VAL A 325 1.77 -0.91 4.38
CA VAL A 325 1.37 0.33 5.04
C VAL A 325 -0.08 0.23 5.47
N LEU A 326 -0.29 0.02 6.76
CA LEU A 326 -1.63 -0.01 7.35
C LEU A 326 -2.29 1.36 7.27
N THR A 327 -3.51 1.41 6.74
CA THR A 327 -4.31 2.64 6.73
C THR A 327 -4.79 3.03 8.13
N ASP A 328 -5.08 4.31 8.35
CA ASP A 328 -5.66 4.82 9.61
C ASP A 328 -7.16 4.49 9.71
N SER A 329 -7.45 3.18 9.81
CA SER A 329 -8.82 2.66 9.82
C SER A 329 -9.69 3.35 10.86
N GLY A 330 -10.76 3.99 10.40
CA GLY A 330 -11.66 4.79 11.23
C GLY A 330 -10.98 5.97 11.94
N HIS A 331 -9.87 6.47 11.41
CA HIS A 331 -9.08 7.59 11.96
C HIS A 331 -8.64 7.40 13.42
N ARG A 332 -8.32 6.14 13.80
CA ARG A 332 -7.95 5.78 15.18
C ARG A 332 -6.61 5.05 15.30
N ARG A 333 -6.21 4.32 14.26
CA ARG A 333 -5.00 3.47 14.29
C ARG A 333 -3.72 4.27 14.52
N ARG A 334 -3.56 5.43 13.87
CA ARG A 334 -2.38 6.26 14.07
C ARG A 334 -2.20 6.70 15.54
N LYS A 335 -3.28 6.93 16.27
CA LYS A 335 -3.20 7.24 17.72
C LYS A 335 -2.67 6.07 18.53
N VAL A 336 -2.97 4.86 18.13
CA VAL A 336 -2.43 3.65 18.77
C VAL A 336 -0.95 3.50 18.45
N ILE A 337 -0.58 3.66 17.19
CA ILE A 337 0.80 3.56 16.71
C ILE A 337 1.72 4.60 17.36
N GLN A 338 1.20 5.77 17.75
CA GLN A 338 1.97 6.78 18.52
C GLN A 338 2.52 6.27 19.85
N SER A 339 2.00 5.15 20.37
CA SER A 339 2.52 4.49 21.57
C SER A 339 3.63 3.48 21.29
N ALA A 340 3.92 3.19 20.03
CA ALA A 340 5.03 2.31 19.64
C ALA A 340 6.40 2.99 19.90
N PRO A 341 7.50 2.21 19.96
CA PRO A 341 8.86 2.76 19.99
C PRO A 341 9.10 3.77 18.86
N ALA A 342 9.92 4.78 19.14
CA ALA A 342 10.13 5.92 18.26
C ALA A 342 10.62 5.53 16.86
N ASP A 343 11.51 4.56 16.77
CA ASP A 343 12.04 4.02 15.52
C ASP A 343 10.96 3.39 14.64
N ILE A 344 10.03 2.66 15.23
CA ILE A 344 8.89 2.03 14.54
C ILE A 344 7.89 3.10 14.09
N LEU A 345 7.59 4.09 14.94
CA LEU A 345 6.72 5.20 14.58
C LEU A 345 7.29 6.01 13.42
N GLU A 346 8.57 6.35 13.46
CA GLU A 346 9.26 7.08 12.40
C GLU A 346 9.29 6.29 11.09
N GLU A 347 9.56 4.98 11.16
CA GLU A 347 9.54 4.09 9.99
C GLU A 347 8.12 4.04 9.38
N TYR A 348 7.07 3.93 10.21
CA TYR A 348 5.69 3.94 9.75
C TYR A 348 5.29 5.27 9.09
N GLU A 349 5.61 6.40 9.69
CA GLU A 349 5.28 7.72 9.11
C GLU A 349 6.04 7.97 7.80
N ARG A 350 7.29 7.53 7.68
CA ARG A 350 8.03 7.56 6.41
C ARG A 350 7.40 6.63 5.36
N ALA A 351 7.02 5.42 5.77
CA ALA A 351 6.39 4.45 4.87
C ALA A 351 5.06 4.99 4.30
N ARG A 352 4.29 5.72 5.09
CA ARG A 352 3.05 6.36 4.64
C ARG A 352 3.26 7.42 3.54
N GLN A 353 4.41 8.07 3.51
CA GLN A 353 4.70 9.09 2.48
C GLN A 353 4.92 8.46 1.11
N GLN A 354 5.54 7.28 1.05
CA GLN A 354 5.85 6.56 -0.19
C GLN A 354 5.56 5.07 -0.05
N PRO A 355 4.30 4.65 0.12
CA PRO A 355 3.95 3.25 0.29
C PRO A 355 4.24 2.45 -0.98
N TYR A 356 4.79 1.25 -0.81
CA TYR A 356 4.88 0.24 -1.87
C TYR A 356 3.60 -0.59 -1.96
N MET A 357 2.94 -0.78 -0.81
CA MET A 357 1.59 -1.33 -0.72
C MET A 357 0.81 -0.57 0.33
N ILE A 358 -0.45 -0.26 0.03
CA ILE A 358 -1.41 0.31 0.96
C ILE A 358 -2.34 -0.81 1.37
N HIS A 359 -2.47 -1.05 2.67
CA HIS A 359 -3.29 -2.13 3.22
C HIS A 359 -4.46 -1.56 4.02
N TYR A 360 -5.66 -1.82 3.54
CA TYR A 360 -6.91 -1.40 4.19
C TYR A 360 -7.32 -2.36 5.31
N ALA A 361 -6.37 -2.87 6.09
CA ALA A 361 -6.62 -3.75 7.21
C ALA A 361 -7.60 -3.13 8.23
N GLY A 362 -8.45 -3.95 8.83
CA GLY A 362 -9.43 -3.52 9.84
C GLY A 362 -10.84 -3.34 9.29
N GLY A 363 -11.77 -2.88 10.14
CA GLY A 363 -13.20 -2.87 9.84
C GLY A 363 -13.71 -1.68 9.03
N CYS A 364 -12.94 -0.59 8.94
CA CYS A 364 -13.32 0.58 8.15
C CYS A 364 -12.62 0.52 6.79
N LYS A 365 -13.40 0.45 5.73
CA LYS A 365 -12.93 0.18 4.38
C LYS A 365 -13.32 1.31 3.41
N PRO A 366 -12.48 1.65 2.41
CA PRO A 366 -12.77 2.72 1.46
C PRO A 366 -14.00 2.46 0.57
N TRP A 367 -14.33 1.20 0.33
CA TRP A 367 -15.55 0.81 -0.41
C TRP A 367 -16.82 0.87 0.43
N ASN A 368 -16.70 1.08 1.75
CA ASN A 368 -17.83 1.37 2.63
C ASN A 368 -17.93 2.86 2.95
N ASP A 369 -16.80 3.54 3.10
CA ASP A 369 -16.73 4.99 3.35
C ASP A 369 -15.60 5.63 2.52
N PRO A 370 -15.91 6.40 1.47
CA PRO A 370 -14.91 7.03 0.62
C PRO A 370 -14.10 8.14 1.31
N ARG A 371 -14.36 8.42 2.59
CA ARG A 371 -13.57 9.36 3.41
C ARG A 371 -12.46 8.67 4.19
N GLU A 372 -12.39 7.33 4.13
CA GLU A 372 -11.33 6.58 4.81
C GLU A 372 -9.94 6.94 4.23
N ASP A 373 -8.94 6.69 5.05
CA ASP A 373 -7.55 6.97 4.72
C ASP A 373 -7.13 6.24 3.43
N PHE A 374 -6.43 6.93 2.54
CA PHE A 374 -6.05 6.46 1.21
C PHE A 374 -7.21 6.00 0.30
N ALA A 375 -8.45 6.35 0.59
CA ALA A 375 -9.59 5.93 -0.24
C ALA A 375 -9.46 6.37 -1.71
N CYS A 376 -8.83 7.51 -1.96
CA CYS A 376 -8.61 8.00 -3.32
C CYS A 376 -7.77 7.03 -4.18
N GLU A 377 -6.81 6.31 -3.59
CA GLU A 377 -5.99 5.32 -4.29
C GLU A 377 -6.82 4.09 -4.68
N PHE A 378 -7.66 3.62 -3.76
CA PHE A 378 -8.61 2.53 -4.03
C PHE A 378 -9.55 2.90 -5.20
N TRP A 379 -10.23 4.06 -5.11
CA TRP A 379 -11.23 4.45 -6.10
C TRP A 379 -10.63 4.79 -7.47
N ARG A 380 -9.41 5.32 -7.51
CA ARG A 380 -8.67 5.52 -8.76
C ARG A 380 -8.43 4.20 -9.49
N THR A 381 -8.07 3.16 -8.75
CA THR A 381 -7.83 1.82 -9.27
C THR A 381 -9.14 1.12 -9.63
N ALA A 382 -10.16 1.21 -8.78
CA ALA A 382 -11.47 0.58 -8.97
C ALA A 382 -12.13 0.99 -10.30
N ARG A 383 -11.99 2.24 -10.73
CA ARG A 383 -12.51 2.75 -12.02
C ARG A 383 -12.01 1.98 -13.25
N ARG A 384 -10.93 1.21 -13.11
CA ARG A 384 -10.32 0.44 -14.20
C ARG A 384 -10.59 -1.06 -14.07
N THR A 385 -11.56 -1.42 -13.25
CA THR A 385 -12.01 -2.80 -13.06
C THR A 385 -13.44 -3.00 -13.55
N PRO A 386 -13.83 -4.20 -13.96
CA PRO A 386 -15.21 -4.50 -14.36
C PRO A 386 -16.22 -4.38 -13.22
N TYR A 387 -15.77 -4.30 -11.97
CA TYR A 387 -16.63 -4.25 -10.78
C TYR A 387 -16.85 -2.84 -10.21
N TYR A 388 -16.44 -1.79 -10.94
CA TYR A 388 -16.57 -0.41 -10.44
C TYR A 388 -18.00 -0.02 -10.09
N GLU A 389 -18.96 -0.36 -10.96
CA GLU A 389 -20.38 -0.03 -10.75
C GLU A 389 -20.98 -0.84 -9.59
N VAL A 390 -20.53 -2.08 -9.39
CA VAL A 390 -20.93 -2.91 -8.24
C VAL A 390 -20.51 -2.24 -6.94
N LEU A 391 -19.25 -1.80 -6.84
CA LEU A 391 -18.73 -1.09 -5.66
C LEU A 391 -19.48 0.22 -5.39
N LEU A 392 -19.85 0.97 -6.44
CA LEU A 392 -20.66 2.19 -6.29
C LEU A 392 -22.07 1.89 -5.79
N SER A 393 -22.70 0.84 -6.33
CA SER A 393 -24.02 0.41 -5.94
C SER A 393 -24.08 -0.02 -4.47
N GLU A 394 -23.06 -0.72 -3.99
CA GLU A 394 -22.94 -1.11 -2.57
C GLU A 394 -22.90 0.10 -1.63
N ILE A 395 -22.13 1.15 -1.97
CA ILE A 395 -22.14 2.40 -1.20
C ILE A 395 -23.51 3.06 -1.20
N ALA A 396 -24.20 3.11 -2.35
CA ALA A 396 -25.51 3.72 -2.45
C ALA A 396 -26.52 2.99 -1.55
N LEU A 397 -26.56 1.66 -1.62
CA LEU A 397 -27.43 0.82 -0.81
C LEU A 397 -27.14 0.94 0.71
N GLN A 398 -25.87 1.04 1.09
CA GLN A 398 -25.51 1.26 2.50
C GLN A 398 -25.98 2.62 3.03
N ARG A 399 -26.00 3.65 2.19
CA ARG A 399 -26.55 4.97 2.52
C ARG A 399 -28.06 4.96 2.69
N GLU A 400 -28.80 4.30 1.79
CA GLU A 400 -30.25 4.18 1.85
C GLU A 400 -30.71 3.39 3.07
N ASN A 401 -30.02 2.31 3.42
CA ASN A 401 -30.34 1.47 4.60
C ASN A 401 -29.96 2.13 5.93
N GLY A 402 -29.52 3.39 5.95
CA GLY A 402 -29.22 4.15 7.16
C GLY A 402 -28.03 3.66 7.96
N THR A 403 -27.26 2.72 7.44
CA THR A 403 -26.07 2.15 8.12
C THR A 403 -24.98 3.22 8.30
N PHE A 404 -24.93 4.18 7.39
CA PHE A 404 -24.04 5.33 7.45
C PHE A 404 -24.45 6.35 8.54
N LEU A 405 -25.75 6.57 8.72
CA LEU A 405 -26.29 7.44 9.78
C LEU A 405 -26.17 6.78 11.18
N LYS A 406 -26.32 5.45 11.27
CA LYS A 406 -26.12 4.74 12.54
C LYS A 406 -24.70 4.83 13.09
N LYS A 407 -23.66 4.74 12.25
CA LYS A 407 -22.27 4.89 12.69
C LYS A 407 -21.96 6.31 13.18
N THR A 408 -22.51 7.34 12.53
CA THR A 408 -22.32 8.73 12.98
C THR A 408 -23.11 9.05 14.27
N THR A 409 -24.29 8.48 14.45
CA THR A 409 -25.06 8.58 15.71
C THR A 409 -24.42 7.77 16.84
N ASP A 410 -23.89 6.58 16.59
CA ASP A 410 -23.16 5.79 17.58
C ASP A 410 -21.86 6.48 18.04
N LEU A 411 -21.16 7.16 17.14
CA LEU A 411 -19.96 7.96 17.48
C LEU A 411 -20.30 9.19 18.31
N SER A 412 -21.38 9.90 18.01
CA SER A 412 -21.84 11.05 18.79
C SER A 412 -22.40 10.63 20.15
N VAL A 413 -23.11 9.50 20.22
CA VAL A 413 -23.63 8.93 21.47
C VAL A 413 -22.49 8.38 22.34
N GLU A 414 -21.48 7.78 21.76
CA GLU A 414 -20.29 7.33 22.52
C GLU A 414 -19.41 8.50 22.99
N PHE A 415 -19.28 9.54 22.19
CA PHE A 415 -18.63 10.80 22.60
C PHE A 415 -19.38 11.45 23.76
N LEU A 416 -20.71 11.56 23.70
CA LEU A 416 -21.54 12.08 24.78
C LEU A 416 -21.40 11.22 26.04
N ARG A 417 -21.34 9.91 25.93
CA ARG A 417 -21.11 9.01 27.07
C ARG A 417 -19.74 9.21 27.71
N ARG A 418 -18.67 9.37 26.91
CA ARG A 418 -17.31 9.61 27.42
C ARG A 418 -17.23 10.96 28.10
N THR A 419 -17.87 11.99 27.54
CA THR A 419 -17.93 13.33 28.11
C THR A 419 -18.75 13.32 29.40
N ALA A 420 -19.91 12.68 29.41
CA ALA A 420 -20.74 12.50 30.62
C ALA A 420 -20.01 11.74 31.73
N LYS A 421 -19.22 10.71 31.39
CA LYS A 421 -18.37 10.00 32.36
C LYS A 421 -17.27 10.87 32.98
N LYS A 422 -16.74 11.84 32.22
CA LYS A 422 -15.68 12.77 32.72
C LYS A 422 -16.25 13.89 33.56
N VAL A 423 -17.43 14.38 33.22
CA VAL A 423 -17.99 15.64 33.79
C VAL A 423 -19.00 15.34 34.92
N LEU A 424 -19.65 14.19 34.91
CA LEU A 424 -20.68 13.86 35.91
C LEU A 424 -20.10 13.00 37.04
N PRO A 425 -20.36 13.34 38.32
CA PRO A 425 -19.88 12.58 39.47
C PRO A 425 -20.33 11.11 39.44
N GLN A 426 -19.46 10.21 39.91
CA GLN A 426 -19.83 8.78 40.07
C GLN A 426 -21.03 8.64 41.02
N GLY A 427 -22.05 7.89 40.60
CA GLY A 427 -23.24 7.62 41.41
C GLY A 427 -24.38 8.65 41.29
N SER A 428 -24.19 9.77 40.53
CA SER A 428 -25.26 10.75 40.36
C SER A 428 -26.47 10.18 39.59
N ARG A 429 -27.69 10.68 39.96
CA ARG A 429 -28.95 10.28 39.26
C ARG A 429 -28.88 10.57 37.75
N ILE A 430 -28.24 11.68 37.37
CA ILE A 430 -28.06 12.11 35.95
C ILE A 430 -27.16 11.11 35.22
N ARG A 431 -26.06 10.66 35.82
CA ARG A 431 -25.16 9.66 35.19
C ARG A 431 -25.84 8.31 35.00
N ARG A 432 -26.74 7.88 35.91
CA ARG A 432 -27.56 6.68 35.79
C ARG A 432 -28.61 6.83 34.70
N ALA A 433 -29.26 7.98 34.60
CA ALA A 433 -30.25 8.28 33.56
C ALA A 433 -29.63 8.25 32.15
N VAL A 434 -28.44 8.87 31.94
CA VAL A 434 -27.68 8.84 30.68
C VAL A 434 -27.25 7.43 30.31
N GLY A 435 -26.84 6.60 31.28
CA GLY A 435 -26.52 5.19 31.08
C GLY A 435 -27.74 4.37 30.67
N GLY A 436 -28.90 4.56 31.32
CA GLY A 436 -30.16 3.89 31.00
C GLY A 436 -30.75 4.28 29.63
N TRP A 437 -30.54 5.54 29.20
CA TRP A 437 -30.96 6.00 27.89
C TRP A 437 -30.11 5.36 26.76
N TYR A 438 -28.80 5.20 26.98
CA TYR A 438 -27.89 4.52 26.06
C TYR A 438 -28.30 3.07 25.76
N TRP A 439 -28.73 2.31 26.78
CA TRP A 439 -29.15 0.91 26.60
C TRP A 439 -30.51 0.76 25.93
N ARG A 440 -31.32 1.82 25.84
CA ARG A 440 -32.58 1.82 25.10
C ARG A 440 -32.40 2.22 23.61
N LEU A 441 -31.24 2.75 23.24
CA LEU A 441 -30.91 3.18 21.85
C LEU A 441 -30.03 2.14 21.14
N LYS A 442 -29.55 1.11 21.82
CA LYS A 442 -28.91 -0.07 21.26
C LYS A 442 -29.94 -1.21 21.09
#